data_a257977ad7a0467b5878743f2162c1db
#
_entry.id   a257977ad7a0467b5878743f2162c1db
#
_cell.length_a   1.000
_cell.length_b   1.000
_cell.length_c   1.000
_cell.angle_alpha   90.00
_cell.angle_beta   90.00
_cell.angle_gamma   90.00
#
_symmetry.space_group_name_H-M   'P 1'
#
loop_
_entity.id
_entity.type
_entity.pdbx_description
1 polymer ?
#
loop_
_entity_poly.entity_id
_entity_poly.type
_entity_poly.pdbx_seq_one_letter_code
_entity_poly.pdbx_strand_id
1 'polypeptide(L)'
;MSIKTLPLIILACTTSVCWQPVFAEGTFRVVSQNMYRFFDNVDDGNNEKILSDHQFDQKVKATSIRIVDLFKLPDVVALQEVENRNVLNHVAAAVAAESGIEYQVIIREGNDISGINIAYLVKPGWEINSVRQLFKSDRLGYDDSLLFSRPPLYLRICQDSDCLLLLNLHLRSMRGIRSSSTGKRVRQKRLDQALKIAGWVELLQQSQSQDSLMILGDFNALTPSDSHVDVAGIILGNPDNTRVKKPAKDLISNDLTDLTRQIPPQYRYSYIYKDKKQILDYLFVGADFEPGLENIEFTRIEYRFSDHAGLIADFHW
;
A
#
# COMPACT_ATOMS: atom_id res chain seq x y z
N MET A 1 81.73 14.46 -13.63
CA MET A 1 80.63 15.03 -12.85
C MET A 1 79.31 14.57 -13.50
N SER A 2 78.72 13.52 -12.98
CA SER A 2 77.55 12.87 -13.56
C SER A 2 76.33 13.25 -12.76
N ILE A 3 75.38 13.96 -13.39
CA ILE A 3 74.13 14.39 -12.77
C ILE A 3 73.13 13.25 -12.91
N LYS A 4 72.72 12.64 -11.77
CA LYS A 4 71.66 11.64 -11.71
C LYS A 4 70.31 12.38 -11.62
N THR A 5 69.49 12.23 -12.66
CA THR A 5 68.09 12.67 -12.66
C THR A 5 67.23 11.66 -11.91
N LEU A 6 66.50 12.12 -10.89
CA LEU A 6 65.50 11.35 -10.11
C LEU A 6 64.15 11.44 -10.83
N PRO A 7 63.41 10.35 -11.02
CA PRO A 7 62.08 10.44 -11.62
C PRO A 7 61.04 10.90 -10.56
N LEU A 8 60.25 11.90 -10.92
CA LEU A 8 59.13 12.42 -10.16
C LEU A 8 57.95 11.42 -10.29
N ILE A 9 57.61 10.72 -9.25
CA ILE A 9 56.38 9.88 -9.23
C ILE A 9 55.20 10.77 -8.84
N ILE A 10 54.31 11.05 -9.83
CA ILE A 10 53.05 11.75 -9.60
C ILE A 10 52.04 10.67 -9.13
N LEU A 11 51.67 10.72 -7.86
CA LEU A 11 50.64 9.92 -7.28
C LEU A 11 49.27 10.56 -7.64
N ALA A 12 48.58 10.01 -8.63
CA ALA A 12 47.22 10.44 -8.98
C ALA A 12 46.25 9.93 -7.92
N CYS A 13 45.82 10.82 -7.02
CA CYS A 13 44.75 10.52 -6.05
C CYS A 13 43.41 10.61 -6.76
N THR A 14 42.85 9.48 -7.19
CA THR A 14 41.48 9.41 -7.72
C THR A 14 40.50 9.44 -6.55
N THR A 15 40.00 10.64 -6.22
CA THR A 15 38.85 10.76 -5.31
C THR A 15 37.63 10.26 -6.02
N SER A 16 37.22 9.02 -5.69
CA SER A 16 35.88 8.53 -6.03
C SER A 16 34.87 9.38 -5.27
N VAL A 17 34.22 10.30 -5.98
CA VAL A 17 33.06 11.03 -5.47
C VAL A 17 31.94 9.99 -5.40
N CYS A 18 31.72 9.45 -4.21
CA CYS A 18 30.53 8.69 -3.91
C CYS A 18 29.34 9.65 -4.01
N TRP A 19 28.59 9.57 -5.10
CA TRP A 19 27.31 10.28 -5.23
C TRP A 19 26.36 9.62 -4.25
N GLN A 20 26.26 10.15 -3.05
CA GLN A 20 25.13 9.85 -2.16
C GLN A 20 23.96 10.70 -2.68
N PRO A 21 22.78 10.10 -2.94
CA PRO A 21 21.61 10.90 -3.25
C PRO A 21 21.34 11.81 -2.05
N VAL A 22 21.40 13.12 -2.28
CA VAL A 22 20.97 14.11 -1.29
C VAL A 22 19.45 13.96 -1.22
N PHE A 23 18.95 13.34 -0.15
CA PHE A 23 17.54 13.41 0.19
C PHE A 23 17.24 14.86 0.53
N ALA A 24 16.22 15.44 -0.10
CA ALA A 24 15.72 16.75 0.33
C ALA A 24 15.23 16.55 1.78
N GLU A 25 15.82 17.28 2.74
CA GLU A 25 15.32 17.34 4.11
C GLU A 25 13.84 17.72 4.04
N GLY A 26 12.99 16.90 4.64
CA GLY A 26 11.61 17.22 4.91
C GLY A 26 10.55 16.73 3.91
N THR A 27 10.82 15.79 3.01
CA THR A 27 9.75 15.20 2.16
C THR A 27 9.62 13.70 2.37
N PHE A 28 8.37 13.23 2.53
CA PHE A 28 7.99 11.83 2.59
C PHE A 28 7.03 11.51 1.46
N ARG A 29 7.39 10.56 0.60
CA ARG A 29 6.54 10.09 -0.48
C ARG A 29 6.04 8.69 -0.23
N VAL A 30 4.72 8.49 -0.29
CA VAL A 30 4.09 7.18 -0.22
C VAL A 30 3.29 6.89 -1.47
N VAL A 31 3.31 5.62 -1.88
CA VAL A 31 2.50 5.11 -2.99
C VAL A 31 1.69 3.90 -2.54
N SER A 32 0.42 3.85 -2.93
CA SER A 32 -0.41 2.65 -2.84
C SER A 32 -0.75 2.14 -4.22
N GLN A 33 -0.50 0.86 -4.51
CA GLN A 33 -0.74 0.25 -5.82
C GLN A 33 -1.25 -1.19 -5.70
N ASN A 34 -2.47 -1.43 -6.15
CA ASN A 34 -2.93 -2.78 -6.44
C ASN A 34 -2.23 -3.28 -7.72
N MET A 35 -1.58 -4.44 -7.65
CA MET A 35 -0.70 -4.99 -8.69
C MET A 35 -1.42 -5.90 -9.68
N TYR A 36 -2.75 -6.03 -9.57
CA TYR A 36 -3.54 -6.90 -10.42
C TYR A 36 -2.95 -8.31 -10.53
N ARG A 37 -2.97 -9.08 -9.42
CA ARG A 37 -2.54 -10.47 -9.36
C ARG A 37 -1.13 -10.68 -9.89
N PHE A 38 -0.15 -10.08 -9.22
CA PHE A 38 1.26 -10.23 -9.58
C PHE A 38 1.79 -11.56 -9.08
N PHE A 39 1.67 -12.57 -9.92
CA PHE A 39 2.22 -13.90 -9.72
C PHE A 39 3.61 -14.01 -10.34
N ASP A 40 4.37 -15.04 -9.93
CA ASP A 40 5.65 -15.39 -10.55
C ASP A 40 5.52 -16.56 -11.54
N ASN A 41 6.66 -17.16 -11.90
CA ASN A 41 6.80 -18.28 -12.83
C ASN A 41 7.04 -19.61 -12.12
N VAL A 42 6.89 -19.65 -10.79
CA VAL A 42 7.08 -20.84 -9.96
C VAL A 42 5.73 -21.38 -9.52
N ASP A 43 5.57 -22.70 -9.48
CA ASP A 43 4.39 -23.36 -8.94
C ASP A 43 4.60 -23.60 -7.44
N ASP A 44 3.97 -22.81 -6.60
CA ASP A 44 4.02 -22.93 -5.14
C ASP A 44 3.03 -23.99 -4.60
N GLY A 45 2.31 -24.69 -5.48
CA GLY A 45 1.34 -25.73 -5.14
C GLY A 45 -0.01 -25.18 -4.64
N ASN A 46 -0.23 -23.88 -4.77
CA ASN A 46 -1.51 -23.22 -4.50
C ASN A 46 -2.38 -23.21 -5.77
N ASN A 47 -3.52 -22.55 -5.70
CA ASN A 47 -4.42 -22.42 -6.85
C ASN A 47 -4.14 -21.08 -7.59
N GLU A 48 -2.86 -20.74 -7.74
CA GLU A 48 -2.34 -19.53 -8.37
C GLU A 48 -2.22 -19.67 -9.88
N LYS A 49 -1.99 -18.56 -10.54
CA LYS A 49 -1.65 -18.49 -11.95
C LYS A 49 -0.14 -18.45 -12.11
N ILE A 50 0.45 -19.47 -12.71
CA ILE A 50 1.88 -19.48 -13.04
C ILE A 50 2.09 -18.69 -14.33
N LEU A 51 2.97 -17.69 -14.30
CA LEU A 51 3.37 -16.93 -15.48
C LEU A 51 4.48 -17.66 -16.25
N SER A 52 4.63 -17.39 -17.55
CA SER A 52 5.89 -17.76 -18.23
C SER A 52 7.01 -16.82 -17.78
N ASP A 53 8.28 -17.27 -17.90
CA ASP A 53 9.45 -16.46 -17.57
C ASP A 53 9.38 -15.07 -18.22
N HIS A 54 9.07 -15.05 -19.52
CA HIS A 54 8.93 -13.79 -20.27
C HIS A 54 7.84 -12.86 -19.72
N GLN A 55 6.68 -13.40 -19.32
CA GLN A 55 5.60 -12.59 -18.72
C GLN A 55 5.99 -12.07 -17.36
N PHE A 56 6.65 -12.88 -16.56
CA PHE A 56 7.15 -12.48 -15.25
C PHE A 56 8.19 -11.37 -15.37
N ASP A 57 9.23 -11.56 -16.21
CA ASP A 57 10.27 -10.56 -16.46
C ASP A 57 9.71 -9.24 -16.98
N GLN A 58 8.74 -9.30 -17.91
CA GLN A 58 8.06 -8.10 -18.39
C GLN A 58 7.33 -7.36 -17.27
N LYS A 59 6.65 -8.07 -16.37
CA LYS A 59 5.91 -7.46 -15.26
C LYS A 59 6.85 -6.90 -14.20
N VAL A 60 7.94 -7.59 -13.88
CA VAL A 60 9.01 -7.10 -13.00
C VAL A 60 9.60 -5.79 -13.57
N LYS A 61 10.00 -5.80 -14.84
CA LYS A 61 10.56 -4.61 -15.50
C LYS A 61 9.58 -3.45 -15.57
N ALA A 62 8.31 -3.69 -15.89
CA ALA A 62 7.30 -2.64 -15.91
C ALA A 62 7.08 -2.05 -14.51
N THR A 63 7.18 -2.87 -13.47
CA THR A 63 7.04 -2.43 -12.08
C THR A 63 8.25 -1.60 -11.63
N SER A 64 9.49 -2.02 -11.95
CA SER A 64 10.69 -1.26 -11.62
C SER A 64 10.69 0.12 -12.28
N ILE A 65 10.39 0.20 -13.57
CA ILE A 65 10.25 1.47 -14.30
C ILE A 65 9.21 2.39 -13.63
N ARG A 66 8.07 1.84 -13.19
CA ARG A 66 7.06 2.66 -12.50
C ARG A 66 7.57 3.19 -11.15
N ILE A 67 8.27 2.36 -10.37
CA ILE A 67 8.84 2.80 -9.09
C ILE A 67 9.90 3.88 -9.31
N VAL A 68 10.75 3.73 -10.31
CA VAL A 68 11.84 4.68 -10.61
C VAL A 68 11.30 5.95 -11.27
N ASP A 69 10.60 5.80 -12.39
CA ASP A 69 10.27 6.93 -13.27
C ASP A 69 8.96 7.62 -12.95
N LEU A 70 7.91 6.84 -12.65
CA LEU A 70 6.58 7.39 -12.39
C LEU A 70 6.41 7.77 -10.92
N PHE A 71 6.73 6.87 -10.01
CA PHE A 71 6.59 7.06 -8.57
C PHE A 71 7.76 7.84 -7.96
N LYS A 72 8.87 8.02 -8.71
CA LYS A 72 10.05 8.81 -8.29
C LYS A 72 10.70 8.29 -7.01
N LEU A 73 10.88 6.96 -6.91
CA LEU A 73 11.55 6.29 -5.80
C LEU A 73 10.95 6.67 -4.43
N PRO A 74 9.67 6.36 -4.18
CA PRO A 74 8.99 6.74 -2.95
C PRO A 74 9.62 6.11 -1.71
N ASP A 75 9.40 6.72 -0.55
CA ASP A 75 9.91 6.20 0.73
C ASP A 75 9.21 4.89 1.10
N VAL A 76 7.91 4.79 0.80
CA VAL A 76 7.13 3.57 0.99
C VAL A 76 6.26 3.28 -0.23
N VAL A 77 6.30 2.04 -0.72
CA VAL A 77 5.34 1.51 -1.69
C VAL A 77 4.49 0.45 -1.01
N ALA A 78 3.21 0.74 -0.80
CA ALA A 78 2.22 -0.20 -0.29
C ALA A 78 1.57 -0.95 -1.45
N LEU A 79 1.74 -2.26 -1.50
CA LEU A 79 1.32 -3.11 -2.61
C LEU A 79 0.20 -4.05 -2.18
N GLN A 80 -0.77 -4.26 -3.06
CA GLN A 80 -1.82 -5.24 -2.93
C GLN A 80 -1.77 -6.20 -4.11
N GLU A 81 -2.28 -7.42 -3.94
CA GLU A 81 -2.31 -8.47 -4.95
C GLU A 81 -0.91 -8.93 -5.43
N VAL A 82 0.03 -9.03 -4.52
CA VAL A 82 1.35 -9.63 -4.76
C VAL A 82 1.36 -11.05 -4.22
N GLU A 83 1.89 -11.99 -4.98
CA GLU A 83 1.90 -13.40 -4.57
C GLU A 83 2.82 -13.64 -3.37
N ASN A 84 4.12 -13.41 -3.54
CA ASN A 84 5.10 -13.87 -2.57
C ASN A 84 6.35 -12.96 -2.49
N ARG A 85 7.30 -13.36 -1.65
CA ARG A 85 8.57 -12.64 -1.49
C ARG A 85 9.46 -12.72 -2.74
N ASN A 86 9.36 -13.80 -3.52
CA ASN A 86 10.15 -13.97 -4.74
C ASN A 86 9.83 -12.87 -5.75
N VAL A 87 8.53 -12.60 -6.00
CA VAL A 87 8.08 -11.49 -6.84
C VAL A 87 8.74 -10.18 -6.42
N LEU A 88 8.68 -9.86 -5.14
CA LEU A 88 9.17 -8.57 -4.62
C LEU A 88 10.68 -8.46 -4.61
N ASN A 89 11.40 -9.56 -4.39
CA ASN A 89 12.86 -9.58 -4.49
C ASN A 89 13.33 -9.28 -5.92
N HIS A 90 12.65 -9.82 -6.94
CA HIS A 90 12.96 -9.51 -8.34
C HIS A 90 12.65 -8.03 -8.67
N VAL A 91 11.53 -7.49 -8.18
CA VAL A 91 11.21 -6.06 -8.35
C VAL A 91 12.25 -5.18 -7.66
N ALA A 92 12.59 -5.47 -6.40
CA ALA A 92 13.58 -4.68 -5.65
C ALA A 92 14.97 -4.74 -6.29
N ALA A 93 15.39 -5.91 -6.79
CA ALA A 93 16.64 -6.06 -7.51
C ALA A 93 16.67 -5.27 -8.83
N ALA A 94 15.55 -5.26 -9.58
CA ALA A 94 15.44 -4.48 -10.81
C ALA A 94 15.47 -2.96 -10.52
N VAL A 95 14.79 -2.50 -9.46
CA VAL A 95 14.86 -1.09 -9.01
C VAL A 95 16.28 -0.72 -8.61
N ALA A 96 16.97 -1.57 -7.84
CA ALA A 96 18.35 -1.34 -7.42
C ALA A 96 19.30 -1.26 -8.63
N ALA A 97 19.12 -2.11 -9.63
CA ALA A 97 19.93 -2.08 -10.86
C ALA A 97 19.76 -0.77 -11.67
N GLU A 98 18.55 -0.19 -11.66
CA GLU A 98 18.26 1.06 -12.38
C GLU A 98 18.65 2.32 -11.59
N SER A 99 18.47 2.31 -10.26
CA SER A 99 18.56 3.52 -9.43
C SER A 99 19.66 3.52 -8.38
N GLY A 100 20.23 2.35 -8.07
CA GLY A 100 21.15 2.17 -6.93
C GLY A 100 20.45 2.13 -5.57
N ILE A 101 19.10 2.17 -5.51
CA ILE A 101 18.32 2.16 -4.26
C ILE A 101 17.85 0.74 -3.94
N GLU A 102 18.30 0.20 -2.81
CA GLU A 102 17.96 -1.14 -2.32
C GLU A 102 16.76 -1.08 -1.37
N TYR A 103 15.55 -1.34 -1.88
CA TYR A 103 14.35 -1.38 -1.06
C TYR A 103 14.31 -2.60 -0.13
N GLN A 104 13.86 -2.39 1.09
CA GLN A 104 13.56 -3.47 2.04
C GLN A 104 12.19 -4.08 1.71
N VAL A 105 12.16 -5.40 1.50
CA VAL A 105 10.94 -6.15 1.15
C VAL A 105 10.22 -6.62 2.41
N ILE A 106 8.96 -6.21 2.56
CA ILE A 106 8.07 -6.61 3.67
C ILE A 106 6.84 -7.26 3.10
N ILE A 107 6.69 -8.55 3.33
CA ILE A 107 5.50 -9.33 2.98
C ILE A 107 5.25 -10.41 4.04
N ARG A 108 4.00 -10.74 4.26
CA ARG A 108 3.55 -11.85 5.12
C ARG A 108 2.45 -12.61 4.40
N GLU A 109 2.52 -13.92 4.41
CA GLU A 109 1.48 -14.77 3.84
C GLU A 109 0.15 -14.55 4.55
N GLY A 110 -0.89 -14.30 3.76
CA GLY A 110 -2.27 -14.13 4.21
C GLY A 110 -3.05 -15.45 4.24
N ASN A 111 -4.36 -15.32 4.03
CA ASN A 111 -5.32 -16.43 4.03
C ASN A 111 -6.02 -16.55 2.67
N ASP A 112 -5.54 -15.88 1.64
CA ASP A 112 -6.18 -15.91 0.32
C ASP A 112 -5.82 -17.21 -0.41
N ILE A 113 -6.84 -17.96 -0.80
CA ILE A 113 -6.67 -19.26 -1.48
C ILE A 113 -6.07 -19.15 -2.89
N SER A 114 -6.00 -17.95 -3.46
CA SER A 114 -5.33 -17.68 -4.72
C SER A 114 -3.89 -17.20 -4.54
N GLY A 115 -3.34 -17.25 -3.32
CA GLY A 115 -1.95 -16.90 -3.03
C GLY A 115 -1.63 -15.41 -3.00
N ILE A 116 -2.59 -14.49 -3.23
CA ILE A 116 -2.30 -13.05 -3.23
C ILE A 116 -2.23 -12.46 -1.83
N ASN A 117 -1.24 -11.60 -1.63
CA ASN A 117 -0.90 -10.99 -0.35
C ASN A 117 -0.85 -9.46 -0.43
N ILE A 118 -0.58 -8.86 0.73
CA ILE A 118 -0.31 -7.44 0.92
C ILE A 118 1.16 -7.28 1.32
N ALA A 119 1.80 -6.24 0.80
CA ALA A 119 3.23 -6.03 1.01
C ALA A 119 3.62 -4.57 1.06
N TYR A 120 4.87 -4.31 1.47
CA TYR A 120 5.54 -3.02 1.33
C TYR A 120 6.93 -3.18 0.73
N LEU A 121 7.36 -2.14 0.00
CA LEU A 121 8.76 -1.85 -0.23
C LEU A 121 9.08 -0.57 0.55
N VAL A 122 10.12 -0.60 1.37
CA VAL A 122 10.56 0.54 2.19
C VAL A 122 11.94 0.96 1.75
N LYS A 123 12.11 2.23 1.43
CA LYS A 123 13.37 2.83 1.02
C LYS A 123 14.39 2.83 2.14
N PRO A 124 15.69 2.70 1.88
CA PRO A 124 16.73 2.88 2.89
C PRO A 124 16.63 4.26 3.57
N GLY A 125 16.99 4.31 4.85
CA GLY A 125 16.90 5.52 5.68
C GLY A 125 15.77 5.48 6.70
N TRP A 126 14.80 4.60 6.52
CA TRP A 126 13.75 4.33 7.49
C TRP A 126 14.08 3.12 8.35
N GLU A 127 13.99 3.26 9.67
CA GLU A 127 14.10 2.15 10.62
C GLU A 127 12.75 1.41 10.70
N ILE A 128 12.76 0.10 10.44
CA ILE A 128 11.57 -0.75 10.57
C ILE A 128 11.47 -1.28 12.00
N ASN A 129 10.59 -0.71 12.81
CA ASN A 129 10.46 -1.07 14.23
C ASN A 129 9.49 -2.23 14.46
N SER A 130 8.41 -2.33 13.66
CA SER A 130 7.42 -3.39 13.83
C SER A 130 6.69 -3.72 12.54
N VAL A 131 6.50 -5.03 12.30
CA VAL A 131 5.70 -5.57 11.19
C VAL A 131 4.74 -6.62 11.74
N ARG A 132 3.43 -6.43 11.56
CA ARG A 132 2.39 -7.36 12.04
C ARG A 132 1.31 -7.56 11.01
N GLN A 133 0.74 -8.77 10.95
CA GLN A 133 -0.57 -8.99 10.32
C GLN A 133 -1.64 -8.87 11.40
N LEU A 134 -2.56 -7.92 11.25
CA LEU A 134 -3.67 -7.77 12.17
C LEU A 134 -4.80 -8.73 11.81
N PHE A 135 -5.43 -9.33 12.82
CA PHE A 135 -6.64 -10.14 12.67
C PHE A 135 -6.51 -11.39 11.78
N LYS A 136 -5.30 -11.94 11.63
CA LYS A 136 -5.03 -13.08 10.73
C LYS A 136 -5.93 -14.30 11.04
N SER A 137 -6.18 -14.53 12.31
CA SER A 137 -6.97 -15.69 12.78
C SER A 137 -8.42 -15.36 13.12
N ASP A 138 -8.84 -14.09 12.94
CA ASP A 138 -10.20 -13.67 13.25
C ASP A 138 -11.21 -14.33 12.31
N ARG A 139 -12.35 -14.75 12.87
CA ARG A 139 -13.39 -15.49 12.16
C ARG A 139 -14.70 -14.73 12.13
N LEU A 140 -15.53 -15.04 11.14
CA LEU A 140 -16.91 -14.58 11.08
C LEU A 140 -17.74 -15.33 12.13
N GLY A 141 -18.57 -14.60 12.87
CA GLY A 141 -19.34 -15.18 13.96
C GLY A 141 -20.44 -16.16 13.55
N TYR A 142 -20.71 -16.35 12.26
CA TYR A 142 -21.83 -17.15 11.78
C TYR A 142 -21.46 -18.37 10.91
N ASP A 143 -20.26 -18.46 10.37
CA ASP A 143 -19.83 -19.58 9.51
C ASP A 143 -18.39 -20.04 9.77
N ASP A 144 -17.77 -19.55 10.83
CA ASP A 144 -16.40 -19.87 11.25
C ASP A 144 -15.30 -19.66 10.18
N SER A 145 -15.64 -19.05 9.05
CA SER A 145 -14.64 -18.70 8.03
C SER A 145 -13.80 -17.51 8.46
N LEU A 146 -12.58 -17.42 7.95
CA LEU A 146 -11.68 -16.31 8.26
C LEU A 146 -12.26 -14.96 7.81
N LEU A 147 -12.20 -13.98 8.72
CA LEU A 147 -12.69 -12.63 8.49
C LEU A 147 -11.89 -11.93 7.39
N PHE A 148 -10.58 -12.04 7.41
CA PHE A 148 -9.70 -11.46 6.40
C PHE A 148 -9.04 -12.57 5.56
N SER A 149 -9.29 -12.56 4.24
CA SER A 149 -8.51 -13.35 3.29
C SER A 149 -7.10 -12.78 3.16
N ARG A 150 -7.00 -11.46 3.20
CA ARG A 150 -5.75 -10.69 3.21
C ARG A 150 -5.75 -9.87 4.50
N PRO A 151 -5.10 -10.40 5.56
CA PRO A 151 -5.01 -9.69 6.84
C PRO A 151 -4.34 -8.33 6.68
N PRO A 152 -4.87 -7.25 7.26
CA PRO A 152 -4.24 -5.94 7.22
C PRO A 152 -2.78 -6.01 7.63
N LEU A 153 -1.88 -5.41 6.83
CA LEU A 153 -0.45 -5.41 7.10
C LEU A 153 -0.06 -4.11 7.78
N TYR A 154 0.21 -4.21 9.07
CA TYR A 154 0.71 -3.14 9.91
C TYR A 154 2.23 -3.01 9.78
N LEU A 155 2.69 -1.80 9.60
CA LEU A 155 4.10 -1.43 9.54
C LEU A 155 4.33 -0.17 10.39
N ARG A 156 5.30 -0.20 11.30
CA ARG A 156 5.81 0.97 12.00
C ARG A 156 7.23 1.26 11.52
N ILE A 157 7.43 2.44 10.97
CA ILE A 157 8.74 2.94 10.56
C ILE A 157 9.04 4.24 11.29
N CYS A 158 10.33 4.49 11.54
CA CYS A 158 10.78 5.73 12.18
C CYS A 158 11.97 6.32 11.44
N GLN A 159 12.07 7.63 11.50
CA GLN A 159 13.26 8.38 11.15
C GLN A 159 13.53 9.33 12.31
N ASP A 160 14.70 9.19 12.93
CA ASP A 160 15.03 9.87 14.18
C ASP A 160 13.99 9.61 15.30
N SER A 161 13.32 10.66 15.80
CA SER A 161 12.27 10.56 16.82
C SER A 161 10.88 10.34 16.24
N ASP A 162 10.68 10.59 14.96
CA ASP A 162 9.37 10.65 14.32
C ASP A 162 9.00 9.30 13.72
N CYS A 163 7.82 8.80 14.09
CA CYS A 163 7.37 7.49 13.69
C CYS A 163 6.02 7.53 12.98
N LEU A 164 5.91 6.70 11.95
CA LEU A 164 4.72 6.53 11.14
C LEU A 164 4.18 5.10 11.27
N LEU A 165 2.91 5.00 11.60
CA LEU A 165 2.14 3.77 11.56
C LEU A 165 1.42 3.67 10.22
N LEU A 166 1.79 2.69 9.40
CA LEU A 166 1.09 2.40 8.15
C LEU A 166 0.25 1.14 8.29
N LEU A 167 -0.99 1.19 7.83
CA LEU A 167 -1.88 0.04 7.73
C LEU A 167 -2.30 -0.14 6.27
N ASN A 168 -1.73 -1.13 5.59
CA ASN A 168 -2.08 -1.47 4.23
C ASN A 168 -3.26 -2.43 4.21
N LEU A 169 -4.30 -2.09 3.44
CA LEU A 169 -5.54 -2.82 3.34
C LEU A 169 -5.76 -3.40 1.94
N HIS A 170 -6.34 -4.60 1.89
CA HIS A 170 -7.01 -5.11 0.71
C HIS A 170 -8.27 -5.87 1.17
N LEU A 171 -9.38 -5.16 1.20
CA LEU A 171 -10.63 -5.66 1.79
C LEU A 171 -11.44 -6.52 0.83
N ARG A 172 -12.52 -7.12 1.35
CA ARG A 172 -13.44 -7.97 0.57
C ARG A 172 -14.11 -7.17 -0.54
N SER A 173 -13.92 -7.59 -1.78
CA SER A 173 -14.56 -6.96 -2.95
C SER A 173 -16.09 -7.10 -2.91
N MET A 174 -16.75 -6.26 -3.72
CA MET A 174 -18.20 -6.30 -3.90
C MET A 174 -18.69 -7.46 -4.78
N ARG A 175 -17.79 -8.30 -5.30
CA ARG A 175 -18.17 -9.45 -6.14
C ARG A 175 -19.15 -10.35 -5.39
N GLY A 176 -20.33 -10.56 -5.99
CA GLY A 176 -21.39 -11.38 -5.42
C GLY A 176 -22.30 -10.65 -4.42
N ILE A 177 -22.11 -9.36 -4.13
CA ILE A 177 -22.87 -8.59 -3.13
C ILE A 177 -24.39 -8.57 -3.40
N ARG A 178 -24.81 -8.69 -4.66
CA ARG A 178 -26.22 -8.73 -5.09
C ARG A 178 -26.76 -10.14 -5.29
N SER A 179 -25.92 -11.18 -5.16
CA SER A 179 -26.33 -12.56 -5.34
C SER A 179 -27.34 -12.98 -4.28
N SER A 180 -28.36 -13.76 -4.65
CA SER A 180 -29.34 -14.32 -3.74
C SER A 180 -28.71 -15.29 -2.74
N SER A 181 -27.71 -16.08 -3.17
CA SER A 181 -27.05 -17.10 -2.36
C SER A 181 -25.89 -16.56 -1.51
N THR A 182 -25.06 -15.67 -2.06
CA THR A 182 -23.81 -15.21 -1.38
C THR A 182 -23.88 -13.78 -0.87
N GLY A 183 -24.81 -12.97 -1.33
CA GLY A 183 -24.85 -11.53 -1.08
C GLY A 183 -24.94 -11.15 0.40
N LYS A 184 -25.72 -11.92 1.19
CA LYS A 184 -25.82 -11.69 2.64
C LYS A 184 -24.44 -11.85 3.32
N ARG A 185 -23.73 -12.91 2.97
CA ARG A 185 -22.38 -13.20 3.50
C ARG A 185 -21.37 -12.14 3.08
N VAL A 186 -21.38 -11.73 1.80
CA VAL A 186 -20.48 -10.69 1.27
C VAL A 186 -20.69 -9.37 2.02
N ARG A 187 -21.95 -8.93 2.18
CA ARG A 187 -22.28 -7.70 2.92
C ARG A 187 -21.86 -7.77 4.39
N GLN A 188 -22.11 -8.91 5.05
CA GLN A 188 -21.72 -9.08 6.45
C GLN A 188 -20.20 -9.06 6.59
N LYS A 189 -19.45 -9.81 5.77
CA LYS A 189 -17.99 -9.84 5.82
C LYS A 189 -17.37 -8.44 5.62
N ARG A 190 -17.93 -7.64 4.69
CA ARG A 190 -17.48 -6.26 4.46
C ARG A 190 -17.74 -5.36 5.67
N LEU A 191 -18.92 -5.48 6.28
CA LEU A 191 -19.28 -4.76 7.51
C LEU A 191 -18.33 -5.14 8.67
N ASP A 192 -18.14 -6.42 8.90
CA ASP A 192 -17.33 -6.92 10.03
C ASP A 192 -15.85 -6.54 9.86
N GLN A 193 -15.33 -6.56 8.62
CA GLN A 193 -13.98 -6.08 8.32
C GLN A 193 -13.82 -4.59 8.66
N ALA A 194 -14.76 -3.76 8.22
CA ALA A 194 -14.71 -2.32 8.46
C ALA A 194 -14.82 -1.98 9.96
N LEU A 195 -15.77 -2.60 10.67
CA LEU A 195 -15.94 -2.43 12.13
C LEU A 195 -14.70 -2.90 12.91
N LYS A 196 -14.06 -3.98 12.47
CA LYS A 196 -12.85 -4.49 13.12
C LYS A 196 -11.68 -3.51 13.00
N ILE A 197 -11.52 -2.90 11.81
CA ILE A 197 -10.49 -1.88 11.58
C ILE A 197 -10.82 -0.61 12.38
N ALA A 198 -12.07 -0.12 12.33
CA ALA A 198 -12.50 1.04 13.10
C ALA A 198 -12.29 0.85 14.61
N GLY A 199 -12.63 -0.32 15.16
CA GLY A 199 -12.37 -0.63 16.57
C GLY A 199 -10.87 -0.67 16.92
N TRP A 200 -10.01 -1.09 15.99
CA TRP A 200 -8.57 -1.03 16.18
C TRP A 200 -8.04 0.41 16.15
N VAL A 201 -8.55 1.26 15.25
CA VAL A 201 -8.22 2.69 15.21
C VAL A 201 -8.60 3.37 16.54
N GLU A 202 -9.80 3.10 17.06
CA GLU A 202 -10.25 3.64 18.36
C GLU A 202 -9.31 3.20 19.50
N LEU A 203 -8.92 1.91 19.55
CA LEU A 203 -7.97 1.43 20.55
C LEU A 203 -6.60 2.11 20.42
N LEU A 204 -6.16 2.40 19.19
CA LEU A 204 -4.91 3.13 18.96
C LEU A 204 -5.00 4.56 19.47
N GLN A 205 -6.10 5.28 19.20
CA GLN A 205 -6.34 6.63 19.72
C GLN A 205 -6.37 6.66 21.25
N GLN A 206 -7.04 5.66 21.87
CA GLN A 206 -7.06 5.53 23.33
C GLN A 206 -5.70 5.23 23.94
N SER A 207 -4.78 4.63 23.21
CA SER A 207 -3.41 4.34 23.69
C SER A 207 -2.53 5.59 23.80
N GLN A 208 -3.01 6.73 23.32
CA GLN A 208 -2.26 8.00 23.28
C GLN A 208 -0.90 7.87 22.57
N SER A 209 -0.83 7.02 21.53
CA SER A 209 0.37 6.93 20.70
C SER A 209 0.67 8.28 20.06
N GLN A 210 1.94 8.68 20.08
CA GLN A 210 2.41 9.89 19.40
C GLN A 210 2.75 9.64 17.94
N ASP A 211 2.64 8.38 17.48
CA ASP A 211 2.96 8.02 16.11
C ASP A 211 1.86 8.50 15.15
N SER A 212 2.24 9.09 14.04
CA SER A 212 1.32 9.47 12.97
C SER A 212 0.69 8.24 12.31
N LEU A 213 -0.64 8.19 12.21
CA LEU A 213 -1.36 7.07 11.59
C LEU A 213 -1.68 7.34 10.12
N MET A 214 -1.38 6.35 9.25
CA MET A 214 -1.78 6.33 7.85
C MET A 214 -2.40 4.98 7.48
N ILE A 215 -3.62 4.98 6.93
CA ILE A 215 -4.31 3.78 6.43
C ILE A 215 -4.50 3.94 4.93
N LEU A 216 -3.99 2.99 4.15
CA LEU A 216 -4.02 3.08 2.70
C LEU A 216 -4.26 1.70 2.06
N GLY A 217 -4.56 1.68 0.78
CA GLY A 217 -4.75 0.45 0.01
C GLY A 217 -6.06 0.35 -0.73
N ASP A 218 -6.37 -0.84 -1.20
CA ASP A 218 -7.63 -1.18 -1.86
C ASP A 218 -8.71 -1.55 -0.83
N PHE A 219 -9.57 -0.58 -0.51
CA PHE A 219 -10.69 -0.78 0.42
C PHE A 219 -11.87 -1.52 -0.25
N ASN A 220 -11.85 -1.63 -1.58
CA ASN A 220 -12.96 -2.17 -2.35
C ASN A 220 -14.31 -1.49 -2.00
N ALA A 221 -14.28 -0.22 -1.65
CA ALA A 221 -15.41 0.58 -1.16
C ALA A 221 -15.80 1.67 -2.16
N LEU A 222 -17.06 2.02 -2.22
CA LEU A 222 -17.61 3.06 -3.10
C LEU A 222 -18.25 4.17 -2.25
N THR A 223 -17.45 5.01 -1.62
CA THR A 223 -17.98 6.13 -0.84
C THR A 223 -18.12 7.38 -1.73
N PRO A 224 -19.27 8.06 -1.73
CA PRO A 224 -20.51 7.82 -0.94
C PRO A 224 -21.56 6.93 -1.63
N SER A 225 -21.21 6.20 -2.69
CA SER A 225 -22.20 5.52 -3.55
C SER A 225 -22.43 4.03 -3.20
N ASP A 226 -21.81 3.48 -2.17
CA ASP A 226 -22.11 2.12 -1.69
C ASP A 226 -23.49 2.07 -1.05
N SER A 227 -24.40 1.32 -1.64
CA SER A 227 -25.77 1.17 -1.16
C SER A 227 -25.97 0.00 -0.20
N HIS A 228 -24.89 -0.71 0.16
CA HIS A 228 -24.98 -1.93 0.97
C HIS A 228 -24.28 -1.81 2.32
N VAL A 229 -23.04 -1.33 2.33
CA VAL A 229 -22.20 -1.12 3.51
C VAL A 229 -21.26 0.04 3.22
N ASP A 230 -21.28 1.07 4.01
CA ASP A 230 -20.33 2.18 3.87
C ASP A 230 -18.99 1.85 4.53
N VAL A 231 -18.21 0.99 3.87
CA VAL A 231 -16.93 0.49 4.38
C VAL A 231 -15.94 1.62 4.65
N ALA A 232 -15.81 2.56 3.71
CA ALA A 232 -14.86 3.67 3.87
C ALA A 232 -15.31 4.63 4.97
N GLY A 233 -16.60 4.99 5.04
CA GLY A 233 -17.14 5.85 6.08
C GLY A 233 -17.03 5.24 7.49
N ILE A 234 -17.20 3.92 7.62
CA ILE A 234 -17.01 3.21 8.90
C ILE A 234 -15.55 3.31 9.37
N ILE A 235 -14.58 3.10 8.46
CA ILE A 235 -13.15 3.18 8.78
C ILE A 235 -12.71 4.63 9.03
N LEU A 236 -13.39 5.58 8.38
CA LEU A 236 -13.14 7.01 8.55
C LEU A 236 -13.62 7.53 9.92
N GLY A 237 -14.61 6.87 10.56
CA GLY A 237 -15.29 7.35 11.76
C GLY A 237 -16.57 8.13 11.49
N ASN A 238 -17.04 8.17 10.24
CA ASN A 238 -18.22 8.92 9.82
C ASN A 238 -19.09 8.12 8.84
N PRO A 239 -19.76 7.04 9.29
CA PRO A 239 -20.56 6.18 8.43
C PRO A 239 -21.84 6.88 7.93
N ASP A 240 -22.04 6.93 6.61
CA ASP A 240 -23.31 7.37 6.00
C ASP A 240 -24.36 6.26 6.08
N ASN A 241 -25.13 6.26 7.15
CA ASN A 241 -26.20 5.29 7.40
C ASN A 241 -27.50 5.60 6.65
N THR A 242 -27.60 6.70 5.91
CA THR A 242 -28.84 7.12 5.24
C THR A 242 -29.12 6.34 3.96
N ARG A 243 -28.10 5.78 3.32
CA ARG A 243 -28.17 5.14 2.00
C ARG A 243 -27.91 3.64 2.01
N VAL A 244 -27.39 3.12 3.12
CA VAL A 244 -26.94 1.72 3.20
C VAL A 244 -28.01 0.78 3.78
N LYS A 245 -27.98 -0.46 3.32
CA LYS A 245 -28.87 -1.53 3.85
C LYS A 245 -28.37 -2.11 5.18
N LYS A 246 -27.11 -1.89 5.52
CA LYS A 246 -26.46 -2.34 6.74
C LYS A 246 -25.85 -1.12 7.44
N PRO A 247 -26.61 -0.44 8.28
CA PRO A 247 -26.09 0.66 9.09
C PRO A 247 -25.04 0.17 10.08
N ALA A 248 -24.07 1.00 10.38
CA ALA A 248 -23.01 0.74 11.33
C ALA A 248 -23.00 1.81 12.44
N LYS A 249 -22.57 1.39 13.64
CA LYS A 249 -22.25 2.33 14.70
C LYS A 249 -20.92 3.01 14.38
N ASP A 250 -20.83 4.28 14.63
CA ASP A 250 -19.57 4.97 14.70
C ASP A 250 -18.79 4.48 15.93
N LEU A 251 -17.56 4.05 15.71
CA LEU A 251 -16.67 3.48 16.73
C LEU A 251 -15.45 4.35 17.02
N ILE A 252 -15.19 5.39 16.20
CA ILE A 252 -13.99 6.20 16.25
C ILE A 252 -14.31 7.54 16.91
N SER A 253 -13.59 7.86 17.98
CA SER A 253 -13.81 9.10 18.75
C SER A 253 -13.33 10.34 18.01
N ASN A 254 -12.20 10.23 17.27
CA ASN A 254 -11.67 11.30 16.42
C ASN A 254 -11.61 10.81 14.98
N ASP A 255 -12.48 11.36 14.13
CA ASP A 255 -12.57 10.96 12.72
C ASP A 255 -11.21 11.06 12.02
N LEU A 256 -10.94 10.09 11.16
CA LEU A 256 -9.79 10.15 10.24
C LEU A 256 -10.07 11.16 9.13
N THR A 257 -9.02 11.63 8.48
CA THR A 257 -9.12 12.50 7.30
C THR A 257 -8.89 11.69 6.01
N ASP A 258 -9.84 11.73 5.08
CA ASP A 258 -9.71 11.15 3.73
C ASP A 258 -8.97 12.14 2.82
N LEU A 259 -7.68 11.94 2.63
CA LEU A 259 -6.85 12.79 1.78
C LEU A 259 -7.21 12.68 0.29
N THR A 260 -7.79 11.58 -0.16
CA THR A 260 -8.20 11.44 -1.56
C THR A 260 -9.27 12.47 -1.97
N ARG A 261 -9.98 13.05 -1.00
CA ARG A 261 -10.95 14.14 -1.25
C ARG A 261 -10.29 15.42 -1.77
N GLN A 262 -8.99 15.61 -1.56
CA GLN A 262 -8.23 16.75 -2.09
C GLN A 262 -7.94 16.61 -3.59
N ILE A 263 -8.00 15.40 -4.15
CA ILE A 263 -7.88 15.20 -5.60
C ILE A 263 -9.10 15.81 -6.30
N PRO A 264 -8.92 16.65 -7.34
CA PRO A 264 -10.04 17.22 -8.08
C PRO A 264 -11.01 16.14 -8.58
N PRO A 265 -12.34 16.34 -8.49
CA PRO A 265 -13.35 15.29 -8.74
C PRO A 265 -13.21 14.56 -10.07
N GLN A 266 -12.80 15.25 -11.15
CA GLN A 266 -12.62 14.66 -12.48
C GLN A 266 -11.46 13.66 -12.55
N TYR A 267 -10.47 13.74 -11.64
CA TYR A 267 -9.30 12.87 -11.55
C TYR A 267 -9.38 11.90 -10.36
N ARG A 268 -10.39 12.04 -9.51
CA ARG A 268 -10.59 11.23 -8.30
C ARG A 268 -11.23 9.89 -8.64
N TYR A 269 -10.46 8.98 -9.24
CA TYR A 269 -10.86 7.60 -9.48
C TYR A 269 -9.64 6.70 -9.60
N SER A 270 -9.75 5.51 -9.05
CA SER A 270 -8.70 4.49 -9.12
C SER A 270 -9.06 3.28 -9.97
N TYR A 271 -10.33 3.14 -10.35
CA TYR A 271 -10.84 1.99 -11.07
C TYR A 271 -11.94 2.39 -12.07
N ILE A 272 -12.07 1.64 -13.16
CA ILE A 272 -13.17 1.85 -14.13
C ILE A 272 -13.97 0.55 -14.27
N TYR A 273 -15.24 0.59 -13.89
CA TYR A 273 -16.14 -0.53 -14.03
C TYR A 273 -17.30 -0.19 -14.97
N LYS A 274 -17.40 -0.90 -16.11
CA LYS A 274 -18.45 -0.65 -17.12
C LYS A 274 -18.56 0.85 -17.45
N ASP A 275 -17.44 1.45 -17.84
CA ASP A 275 -17.26 2.86 -18.20
C ASP A 275 -17.56 3.88 -17.07
N LYS A 276 -17.78 3.38 -15.85
CA LYS A 276 -17.99 4.24 -14.67
C LYS A 276 -16.71 4.35 -13.87
N LYS A 277 -16.22 5.56 -13.70
CA LYS A 277 -15.13 5.90 -12.82
C LYS A 277 -15.52 5.64 -11.36
N GLN A 278 -14.69 4.93 -10.62
CA GLN A 278 -14.90 4.55 -9.22
C GLN A 278 -13.63 4.81 -8.42
N ILE A 279 -13.79 5.15 -7.16
CA ILE A 279 -12.69 5.15 -6.20
C ILE A 279 -12.80 3.89 -5.37
N LEU A 280 -11.74 3.09 -5.33
CA LEU A 280 -11.63 1.88 -4.51
C LEU A 280 -10.42 1.94 -3.59
N ASP A 281 -9.43 2.74 -3.96
CA ASP A 281 -8.17 2.92 -3.25
C ASP A 281 -8.18 4.25 -2.52
N TYR A 282 -7.79 4.23 -1.24
CA TYR A 282 -7.87 5.38 -0.34
C TYR A 282 -6.57 5.59 0.41
N LEU A 283 -6.42 6.81 0.94
CA LEU A 283 -5.41 7.18 1.91
C LEU A 283 -6.07 8.01 3.00
N PHE A 284 -6.19 7.44 4.19
CA PHE A 284 -6.69 8.08 5.39
C PHE A 284 -5.57 8.36 6.37
N VAL A 285 -5.64 9.47 7.06
CA VAL A 285 -4.69 9.83 8.11
C VAL A 285 -5.40 10.10 9.42
N GLY A 286 -4.69 9.91 10.54
CA GLY A 286 -5.19 10.22 11.86
C GLY A 286 -5.52 11.70 12.03
N ALA A 287 -6.36 12.03 13.03
CA ALA A 287 -6.70 13.42 13.34
C ALA A 287 -5.47 14.26 13.73
N ASP A 288 -4.50 13.61 14.38
CA ASP A 288 -3.24 14.21 14.85
C ASP A 288 -2.08 14.04 13.85
N PHE A 289 -2.40 13.80 12.57
CA PHE A 289 -1.39 13.65 11.54
C PHE A 289 -0.79 15.01 11.19
N GLU A 290 0.40 15.28 11.71
CA GLU A 290 1.07 16.58 11.58
C GLU A 290 1.74 16.84 10.22
N PRO A 291 2.27 15.81 9.47
CA PRO A 291 2.92 16.06 8.20
C PRO A 291 2.01 16.80 7.20
N GLY A 292 2.50 17.92 6.67
CA GLY A 292 1.74 18.70 5.69
C GLY A 292 1.62 17.97 4.36
N LEU A 293 0.39 17.78 3.84
CA LEU A 293 0.20 17.25 2.49
C LEU A 293 0.63 18.29 1.45
N GLU A 294 1.61 17.94 0.62
CA GLU A 294 2.07 18.78 -0.51
C GLU A 294 1.34 18.44 -1.80
N ASN A 295 1.18 17.14 -2.08
CA ASN A 295 0.53 16.66 -3.29
C ASN A 295 -0.19 15.33 -3.04
N ILE A 296 -1.31 15.12 -3.75
CA ILE A 296 -1.96 13.81 -3.83
C ILE A 296 -2.62 13.64 -5.18
N GLU A 297 -2.38 12.50 -5.82
CA GLU A 297 -2.95 12.21 -7.13
C GLU A 297 -3.12 10.71 -7.38
N PHE A 298 -4.04 10.38 -8.28
CA PHE A 298 -4.08 9.08 -8.93
C PHE A 298 -3.31 9.10 -10.24
N THR A 299 -2.49 8.09 -10.49
CA THR A 299 -1.87 7.90 -11.80
C THR A 299 -2.92 7.53 -12.85
N ARG A 300 -2.52 7.54 -14.11
CA ARG A 300 -3.35 6.96 -15.17
C ARG A 300 -3.43 5.44 -15.00
N ILE A 301 -4.63 4.85 -15.22
CA ILE A 301 -4.80 3.40 -15.28
C ILE A 301 -4.15 2.87 -16.55
N GLU A 302 -3.25 1.93 -16.41
CA GLU A 302 -2.58 1.24 -17.50
C GLU A 302 -2.89 -0.26 -17.44
N TYR A 303 -3.93 -0.69 -18.14
CA TYR A 303 -4.45 -2.06 -18.09
C TYR A 303 -3.43 -3.17 -18.41
N ARG A 304 -2.32 -2.82 -19.07
CA ARG A 304 -1.21 -3.76 -19.27
C ARG A 304 -0.44 -4.05 -17.99
N PHE A 305 -0.53 -3.15 -17.02
CA PHE A 305 0.14 -3.22 -15.74
C PHE A 305 -0.83 -3.58 -14.61
N SER A 306 -1.88 -2.77 -14.44
CA SER A 306 -2.93 -2.97 -13.45
C SER A 306 -4.25 -2.36 -13.92
N ASP A 307 -5.39 -2.91 -13.45
CA ASP A 307 -6.71 -2.32 -13.61
C ASP A 307 -7.01 -1.23 -12.56
N HIS A 308 -6.07 -1.01 -11.62
CA HIS A 308 -6.10 0.10 -10.67
C HIS A 308 -5.08 1.19 -11.02
N ALA A 309 -5.43 2.44 -10.77
CA ALA A 309 -4.48 3.54 -10.70
C ALA A 309 -3.64 3.44 -9.42
N GLY A 310 -2.38 3.86 -9.47
CA GLY A 310 -1.59 4.09 -8.27
C GLY A 310 -2.01 5.39 -7.61
N LEU A 311 -2.09 5.40 -6.28
CA LEU A 311 -2.28 6.60 -5.47
C LEU A 311 -0.92 7.06 -4.96
N ILE A 312 -0.53 8.29 -5.30
CA ILE A 312 0.73 8.92 -4.86
C ILE A 312 0.37 10.03 -3.89
N ALA A 313 1.09 10.14 -2.79
CA ALA A 313 1.00 11.28 -1.90
C ALA A 313 2.38 11.73 -1.42
N ASP A 314 2.59 13.03 -1.41
CA ASP A 314 3.80 13.70 -0.95
C ASP A 314 3.48 14.53 0.29
N PHE A 315 4.33 14.42 1.29
CA PHE A 315 4.19 15.12 2.55
C PHE A 315 5.45 15.91 2.88
N HIS A 316 5.27 17.01 3.54
CA HIS A 316 6.32 17.69 4.26
C HIS A 316 6.50 16.96 5.59
N TRP A 317 7.71 16.38 5.80
CA TRP A 317 8.01 15.52 6.96
C TRP A 317 8.96 16.19 7.93
#